data_3831b50e47295112f8ce2b4f16e34651
#
_entry.id   3831b50e47295112f8ce2b4f16e34651
#
_cell.length_a   1.000
_cell.length_b   1.000
_cell.length_c   1.000
_cell.angle_alpha   90.00
_cell.angle_beta   90.00
_cell.angle_gamma   90.00
#
_symmetry.space_group_name_H-M   'P 1'
#
loop_
_entity.id
_entity.type
_entity.pdbx_description
1 polymer ?
#
loop_
_entity_poly.entity_id
_entity_poly.type
_entity_poly.pdbx_seq_one_letter_code
_entity_poly.pdbx_strand_id
1 'polypeptide(L)'
;MSGWAGASPRLRPAHYSHNVGVDTLQGQLLIASPALLDPNFRRTVVLVTEHNDDGAAGLVLNRPSPTTVLEVVPQLEPLVDDGEQVWVGGPVQPNAVLVLGEFVDPDDAAVPLFGSLGFPSLEEPDAVVPVTTRRRVFAGYAGWGSGQLEDELAREDWIVEPALADDAFTEAPDDLWSDVLRRKGGVYELVARMPEDPSVN
;
A
#
# COMPACT_ATOMS: atom_id res chain seq x y z
N MET A 1 -55.70 22.63 5.85
CA MET A 1 -54.41 23.26 5.54
C MET A 1 -53.32 22.26 5.85
N SER A 2 -52.80 21.71 4.84
CA SER A 2 -51.94 20.55 4.76
C SER A 2 -50.49 20.93 5.01
N GLY A 3 -49.86 20.31 6.01
CA GLY A 3 -48.44 20.37 6.27
C GLY A 3 -47.71 19.16 5.66
N TRP A 4 -46.89 19.44 4.69
CA TRP A 4 -46.04 18.45 4.00
C TRP A 4 -44.75 18.26 4.80
N ALA A 5 -44.58 17.11 5.43
CA ALA A 5 -43.29 16.68 6.01
C ALA A 5 -42.53 15.90 4.94
N GLY A 6 -41.53 16.54 4.36
CA GLY A 6 -40.57 15.90 3.45
C GLY A 6 -39.60 15.02 4.23
N ALA A 7 -39.71 13.72 4.06
CA ALA A 7 -38.71 12.76 4.52
C ALA A 7 -37.55 12.70 3.52
N SER A 8 -36.36 13.13 3.94
CA SER A 8 -35.11 12.90 3.19
C SER A 8 -34.82 11.41 3.13
N PRO A 9 -34.48 10.86 1.96
CA PRO A 9 -34.05 9.48 1.88
C PRO A 9 -32.66 9.33 2.52
N ARG A 10 -32.61 8.57 3.61
CA ARG A 10 -31.33 8.09 4.16
C ARG A 10 -30.69 7.19 3.10
N LEU A 11 -29.57 7.61 2.54
CA LEU A 11 -28.70 6.75 1.77
C LEU A 11 -28.26 5.59 2.67
N ARG A 12 -28.68 4.38 2.34
CA ARG A 12 -28.18 3.17 2.97
C ARG A 12 -26.72 3.01 2.56
N PRO A 13 -25.79 2.64 3.48
CA PRO A 13 -24.45 2.23 3.08
C PRO A 13 -24.60 1.04 2.14
N ALA A 14 -23.86 1.10 1.03
CA ALA A 14 -23.75 0.00 0.08
C ALA A 14 -23.24 -1.22 0.83
N HIS A 15 -24.05 -2.27 0.90
CA HIS A 15 -23.60 -3.57 1.33
C HIS A 15 -22.49 -4.01 0.37
N TYR A 16 -21.29 -4.13 0.90
CA TYR A 16 -20.16 -4.77 0.23
C TYR A 16 -20.58 -6.23 -0.04
N SER A 17 -21.08 -6.46 -1.23
CA SER A 17 -21.38 -7.81 -1.69
C SER A 17 -20.05 -8.53 -1.89
N HIS A 18 -19.80 -9.55 -1.09
CA HIS A 18 -18.79 -10.55 -1.38
C HIS A 18 -19.09 -11.12 -2.78
N ASN A 19 -18.39 -10.65 -3.77
CA ASN A 19 -18.43 -11.22 -5.10
C ASN A 19 -17.57 -12.49 -5.08
N VAL A 20 -18.23 -13.63 -5.11
CA VAL A 20 -17.59 -14.94 -5.20
C VAL A 20 -17.08 -15.08 -6.64
N GLY A 21 -15.76 -14.90 -6.87
CA GLY A 21 -15.29 -15.14 -8.22
C GLY A 21 -13.82 -14.88 -8.54
N VAL A 22 -13.11 -14.04 -7.83
CA VAL A 22 -11.65 -13.89 -7.97
C VAL A 22 -11.07 -13.75 -6.57
N ASP A 23 -10.10 -14.59 -6.21
CA ASP A 23 -9.36 -14.40 -4.97
C ASP A 23 -8.59 -13.08 -5.09
N THR A 24 -9.13 -12.01 -4.49
CA THR A 24 -8.47 -10.70 -4.55
C THR A 24 -7.14 -10.75 -3.80
N LEU A 25 -6.12 -10.12 -4.40
CA LEU A 25 -4.82 -9.96 -3.78
C LEU A 25 -4.73 -8.70 -2.90
N GLN A 26 -5.81 -7.94 -2.75
CA GLN A 26 -5.85 -6.78 -1.86
C GLN A 26 -5.42 -7.19 -0.44
N GLY A 27 -4.52 -6.41 0.17
CA GLY A 27 -3.95 -6.74 1.48
C GLY A 27 -2.87 -7.82 1.45
N GLN A 28 -2.42 -8.25 0.26
CA GLN A 28 -1.26 -9.11 0.10
C GLN A 28 -0.01 -8.29 -0.24
N LEU A 29 1.15 -8.83 0.08
CA LEU A 29 2.44 -8.35 -0.41
C LEU A 29 2.82 -9.09 -1.69
N LEU A 30 3.31 -8.32 -2.66
CA LEU A 30 4.04 -8.83 -3.81
C LEU A 30 5.53 -8.58 -3.56
N ILE A 31 6.28 -9.64 -3.37
CA ILE A 31 7.72 -9.58 -3.13
C ILE A 31 8.40 -9.87 -4.46
N ALA A 32 9.20 -8.93 -4.96
CA ALA A 32 9.91 -9.11 -6.22
C ALA A 32 10.81 -10.34 -6.17
N SER A 33 10.66 -11.26 -7.13
CA SER A 33 11.54 -12.42 -7.23
C SER A 33 12.96 -11.97 -7.61
N PRO A 34 13.99 -12.74 -7.29
CA PRO A 34 15.36 -12.41 -7.70
C PRO A 34 15.57 -12.30 -9.21
N ALA A 35 14.65 -12.89 -10.00
CA ALA A 35 14.69 -12.84 -11.46
C ALA A 35 14.09 -11.54 -12.01
N LEU A 36 13.31 -10.80 -11.22
CA LEU A 36 12.72 -9.53 -11.62
C LEU A 36 13.79 -8.42 -11.58
N LEU A 37 14.30 -8.08 -12.77
CA LEU A 37 15.41 -7.13 -12.93
C LEU A 37 14.96 -5.70 -13.27
N ASP A 38 13.64 -5.45 -13.40
CA ASP A 38 13.13 -4.10 -13.64
C ASP A 38 13.62 -3.15 -12.53
N PRO A 39 14.28 -2.02 -12.89
CA PRO A 39 14.85 -1.10 -11.90
C PRO A 39 13.83 -0.53 -10.92
N ASN A 40 12.56 -0.40 -11.34
CA ASN A 40 11.50 0.12 -10.47
C ASN A 40 11.08 -0.90 -9.41
N PHE A 41 11.25 -2.20 -9.72
CA PHE A 41 10.69 -3.27 -8.87
C PHE A 41 11.73 -4.24 -8.32
N ARG A 42 12.99 -4.20 -8.76
CA ARG A 42 14.03 -5.06 -8.22
C ARG A 42 14.10 -4.95 -6.70
N ARG A 43 13.96 -6.10 -5.98
CA ARG A 43 13.96 -6.19 -4.51
C ARG A 43 12.95 -5.28 -3.83
N THR A 44 11.83 -5.02 -4.46
CA THR A 44 10.73 -4.31 -3.81
C THR A 44 9.79 -5.26 -3.10
N VAL A 45 9.09 -4.70 -2.13
CA VAL A 45 7.90 -5.27 -1.49
C VAL A 45 6.76 -4.31 -1.76
N VAL A 46 5.74 -4.77 -2.47
CA VAL A 46 4.58 -3.96 -2.85
C VAL A 46 3.35 -4.44 -2.09
N LEU A 47 2.70 -3.55 -1.37
CA LEU A 47 1.39 -3.80 -0.76
C LEU A 47 0.30 -3.59 -1.81
N VAL A 48 -0.46 -4.62 -2.14
CA VAL A 48 -1.61 -4.50 -3.05
C VAL A 48 -2.73 -3.74 -2.34
N THR A 49 -3.09 -2.59 -2.87
CA THR A 49 -4.13 -1.72 -2.33
C THR A 49 -5.47 -1.91 -3.03
N GLU A 50 -5.45 -2.33 -4.29
CA GLU A 50 -6.63 -2.64 -5.09
C GLU A 50 -6.32 -3.79 -6.04
N HIS A 51 -7.27 -4.70 -6.24
CA HIS A 51 -7.20 -5.76 -7.23
C HIS A 51 -8.60 -6.19 -7.67
N ASN A 52 -8.87 -6.04 -8.96
CA ASN A 52 -10.15 -6.37 -9.58
C ASN A 52 -9.95 -6.73 -11.08
N ASP A 53 -11.03 -6.95 -11.81
CA ASP A 53 -10.99 -7.33 -13.25
C ASP A 53 -10.38 -6.24 -14.16
N ASP A 54 -10.36 -4.98 -13.70
CA ASP A 54 -9.77 -3.84 -14.43
C ASP A 54 -8.26 -3.74 -14.23
N GLY A 55 -7.71 -4.45 -13.22
CA GLY A 55 -6.28 -4.50 -12.91
C GLY A 55 -5.97 -4.42 -11.42
N ALA A 56 -4.77 -3.96 -11.11
CA ALA A 56 -4.30 -3.82 -9.73
C ALA A 56 -3.53 -2.54 -9.49
N ALA A 57 -3.55 -2.08 -8.22
CA ALA A 57 -2.71 -1.00 -7.72
C ALA A 57 -2.04 -1.40 -6.41
N GLY A 58 -0.88 -0.82 -6.14
CA GLY A 58 -0.15 -1.09 -4.90
C GLY A 58 0.87 -0.03 -4.55
N LEU A 59 1.41 -0.11 -3.33
CA LEU A 59 2.43 0.79 -2.82
C LEU A 59 3.73 0.04 -2.54
N VAL A 60 4.83 0.50 -3.13
CA VAL A 60 6.17 0.00 -2.80
C VAL A 60 6.52 0.47 -1.39
N LEU A 61 6.77 -0.47 -0.49
CA LEU A 61 6.95 -0.21 0.94
C LEU A 61 8.40 0.06 1.36
N ASN A 62 9.38 -0.20 0.50
CA ASN A 62 10.80 -0.18 0.86
C ASN A 62 11.65 0.75 -0.03
N ARG A 63 11.08 1.89 -0.43
CA ARG A 63 11.77 2.92 -1.23
C ARG A 63 11.59 4.31 -0.58
N PRO A 64 12.31 4.64 0.51
CA PRO A 64 12.30 6.00 1.03
C PRO A 64 12.98 6.95 0.02
N SER A 65 12.41 8.15 -0.13
CA SER A 65 13.01 9.25 -0.90
C SER A 65 13.91 10.10 0.01
N PRO A 66 14.96 10.75 -0.51
CA PRO A 66 15.71 11.73 0.26
C PRO A 66 14.91 13.04 0.53
N THR A 67 13.77 13.23 -0.13
CA THR A 67 12.93 14.42 -0.03
C THR A 67 11.95 14.28 1.13
N THR A 68 11.77 15.34 1.92
CA THR A 68 10.79 15.32 3.02
C THR A 68 9.38 15.64 2.55
N VAL A 69 8.39 15.20 3.34
CA VAL A 69 6.97 15.44 3.02
C VAL A 69 6.68 16.94 2.95
N LEU A 70 7.19 17.73 3.90
CA LEU A 70 6.90 19.16 3.98
C LEU A 70 7.54 19.97 2.85
N GLU A 71 8.60 19.46 2.19
CA GLU A 71 9.17 20.09 0.99
C GLU A 71 8.25 19.96 -0.23
N VAL A 72 7.47 18.88 -0.34
CA VAL A 72 6.61 18.63 -1.51
C VAL A 72 5.13 18.89 -1.25
N VAL A 73 4.66 18.67 -0.03
CA VAL A 73 3.26 18.83 0.36
C VAL A 73 3.14 19.51 1.74
N PRO A 74 3.41 20.82 1.83
CA PRO A 74 3.34 21.55 3.11
C PRO A 74 1.98 21.43 3.82
N GLN A 75 0.89 21.15 3.08
CA GLN A 75 -0.44 21.03 3.62
C GLN A 75 -0.64 19.79 4.51
N LEU A 76 0.30 18.85 4.47
CA LEU A 76 0.29 17.66 5.33
C LEU A 76 1.04 17.88 6.66
N GLU A 77 1.44 19.12 6.98
CA GLU A 77 2.11 19.48 8.24
C GLU A 77 1.41 18.89 9.48
N PRO A 78 0.08 18.88 9.60
CA PRO A 78 -0.58 18.25 10.75
C PRO A 78 -0.39 16.73 10.85
N LEU A 79 -0.05 16.05 9.74
CA LEU A 79 -0.01 14.59 9.65
C LEU A 79 1.38 13.98 9.82
N VAL A 80 2.43 14.78 9.76
CA VAL A 80 3.82 14.31 9.65
C VAL A 80 4.72 15.03 10.65
N ASP A 81 5.77 14.35 11.07
CA ASP A 81 6.82 14.94 11.87
C ASP A 81 7.85 15.68 11.01
N ASP A 82 8.58 16.65 11.63
CA ASP A 82 9.66 17.37 10.97
C ASP A 82 10.73 16.39 10.46
N GLY A 83 11.02 16.49 9.17
CA GLY A 83 12.01 15.63 8.51
C GLY A 83 11.50 14.26 8.05
N GLU A 84 10.21 13.98 8.21
CA GLU A 84 9.62 12.75 7.69
C GLU A 84 9.74 12.69 6.17
N GLN A 85 10.26 11.55 5.66
CA GLN A 85 10.53 11.34 4.24
C GLN A 85 9.27 10.92 3.48
N VAL A 86 9.16 11.36 2.23
CA VAL A 86 8.23 10.78 1.26
C VAL A 86 8.76 9.41 0.82
N TRP A 87 7.88 8.44 0.65
CA TRP A 87 8.19 7.12 0.10
C TRP A 87 7.79 7.05 -1.37
N VAL A 88 8.62 6.43 -2.21
CA VAL A 88 8.30 6.22 -3.62
C VAL A 88 7.38 5.01 -3.72
N GLY A 89 6.07 5.24 -3.88
CA GLY A 89 5.06 4.19 -3.93
C GLY A 89 5.05 3.41 -5.25
N GLY A 90 5.65 3.95 -6.31
CA GLY A 90 5.78 3.31 -7.60
C GLY A 90 5.90 4.30 -8.77
N PRO A 91 6.04 3.78 -10.01
CA PRO A 91 6.32 4.61 -11.19
C PRO A 91 5.09 5.32 -11.77
N VAL A 92 3.87 4.92 -11.37
CA VAL A 92 2.63 5.49 -11.92
C VAL A 92 2.29 6.77 -11.16
N GLN A 93 1.99 7.84 -11.90
CA GLN A 93 1.63 9.15 -11.36
C GLN A 93 2.56 9.62 -10.22
N PRO A 94 3.85 9.84 -10.47
CA PRO A 94 4.86 10.11 -9.44
C PRO A 94 4.60 11.38 -8.63
N ASN A 95 3.71 12.25 -9.09
CA ASN A 95 3.27 13.45 -8.38
C ASN A 95 1.98 13.24 -7.57
N ALA A 96 1.33 12.08 -7.66
CA ALA A 96 0.18 11.77 -6.82
C ALA A 96 0.66 11.47 -5.40
N VAL A 97 0.02 12.08 -4.42
CA VAL A 97 0.33 11.89 -3.00
C VAL A 97 -0.74 10.99 -2.37
N LEU A 98 -0.30 9.94 -1.72
CA LEU A 98 -1.15 9.00 -1.00
C LEU A 98 -0.68 8.93 0.46
N VAL A 99 -1.63 8.96 1.39
CA VAL A 99 -1.34 8.79 2.82
C VAL A 99 -1.94 7.47 3.26
N LEU A 100 -1.10 6.52 3.64
CA LEU A 100 -1.54 5.28 4.27
C LEU A 100 -1.57 5.49 5.78
N GLY A 101 -2.67 5.13 6.43
CA GLY A 101 -2.86 5.24 7.87
C GLY A 101 -3.14 3.90 8.52
N GLU A 102 -2.69 3.74 9.76
CA GLU A 102 -3.18 2.72 10.67
C GLU A 102 -4.20 3.36 11.62
N PHE A 103 -5.44 2.92 11.55
CA PHE A 103 -6.57 3.51 12.26
C PHE A 103 -6.79 2.85 13.62
N VAL A 104 -7.20 3.66 14.60
CA VAL A 104 -7.65 3.16 15.91
C VAL A 104 -8.95 2.37 15.75
N ASP A 105 -9.88 2.92 14.96
CA ASP A 105 -11.08 2.23 14.51
C ASP A 105 -11.02 2.11 12.99
N PRO A 106 -11.01 0.89 12.42
CA PRO A 106 -10.98 0.71 10.96
C PRO A 106 -12.11 1.40 10.18
N ASP A 107 -13.24 1.65 10.84
CA ASP A 107 -14.40 2.31 10.24
C ASP A 107 -14.16 3.82 10.01
N ASP A 108 -13.12 4.41 10.60
CA ASP A 108 -12.70 5.80 10.36
C ASP A 108 -11.91 5.97 9.04
N ALA A 109 -11.47 4.89 8.41
CA ALA A 109 -10.81 4.96 7.11
C ALA A 109 -11.80 5.34 6.00
N ALA A 110 -11.46 6.35 5.21
CA ALA A 110 -12.26 6.70 4.03
C ALA A 110 -12.25 5.58 2.97
N VAL A 111 -11.11 4.91 2.82
CA VAL A 111 -10.97 3.70 2.00
C VAL A 111 -10.28 2.64 2.85
N PRO A 112 -11.00 1.68 3.44
CA PRO A 112 -10.40 0.59 4.20
C PRO A 112 -9.62 -0.35 3.27
N LEU A 113 -8.49 -0.85 3.76
CA LEU A 113 -7.63 -1.76 3.00
C LEU A 113 -7.67 -3.18 3.59
N PHE A 114 -7.06 -3.38 4.75
CA PHE A 114 -7.17 -4.63 5.53
C PHE A 114 -6.84 -4.36 7.00
N GLY A 115 -7.42 -5.11 7.92
CA GLY A 115 -7.21 -4.93 9.36
C GLY A 115 -7.47 -3.49 9.79
N SER A 116 -6.46 -2.84 10.35
CA SER A 116 -6.49 -1.43 10.75
C SER A 116 -5.94 -0.46 9.69
N LEU A 117 -5.49 -0.97 8.53
CA LEU A 117 -4.91 -0.14 7.48
C LEU A 117 -5.96 0.39 6.50
N GLY A 118 -5.77 1.62 6.07
CA GLY A 118 -6.60 2.27 5.08
C GLY A 118 -6.06 3.64 4.67
N PHE A 119 -6.80 4.29 3.78
CA PHE A 119 -6.50 5.65 3.35
C PHE A 119 -7.47 6.63 4.03
N PRO A 120 -6.97 7.70 4.66
CA PRO A 120 -7.81 8.76 5.22
C PRO A 120 -8.42 9.64 4.13
N SER A 121 -9.48 10.37 4.48
CA SER A 121 -9.85 11.57 3.73
C SER A 121 -8.85 12.68 4.05
N LEU A 122 -8.31 13.31 3.02
CA LEU A 122 -7.38 14.44 3.15
C LEU A 122 -8.07 15.81 3.00
N GLU A 123 -9.41 15.84 3.03
CA GLU A 123 -10.17 17.11 3.01
C GLU A 123 -9.91 17.96 4.26
N GLU A 124 -9.76 17.29 5.42
CA GLU A 124 -9.44 17.90 6.71
C GLU A 124 -8.27 17.14 7.36
N PRO A 125 -7.00 17.45 7.05
CA PRO A 125 -5.85 16.72 7.56
C PRO A 125 -5.80 16.64 9.10
N ASP A 126 -6.14 17.70 9.82
CA ASP A 126 -6.20 17.73 11.28
C ASP A 126 -7.11 16.64 11.87
N ALA A 127 -8.19 16.28 11.16
CA ALA A 127 -9.13 15.25 11.60
C ALA A 127 -8.55 13.83 11.52
N VAL A 128 -7.48 13.61 10.76
CA VAL A 128 -6.83 12.30 10.60
C VAL A 128 -5.96 11.97 11.81
N VAL A 129 -5.34 12.97 12.43
CA VAL A 129 -4.39 12.78 13.55
C VAL A 129 -4.99 11.98 14.71
N PRO A 130 -6.19 12.33 15.25
CA PRO A 130 -6.74 11.64 16.41
C PRO A 130 -7.23 10.21 16.12
N VAL A 131 -7.48 9.88 14.86
CA VAL A 131 -8.05 8.58 14.47
C VAL A 131 -6.99 7.59 13.96
N THR A 132 -5.73 8.02 13.82
CA THR A 132 -4.63 7.17 13.32
C THR A 132 -3.48 7.08 14.32
N THR A 133 -2.86 5.90 14.40
CA THR A 133 -1.69 5.64 15.26
C THR A 133 -0.38 5.83 14.50
N ARG A 134 -0.34 5.43 13.23
CA ARG A 134 0.80 5.56 12.32
C ARG A 134 0.33 6.06 10.96
N ARG A 135 1.17 6.83 10.28
CA ARG A 135 0.92 7.32 8.93
C ARG A 135 2.19 7.23 8.12
N ARG A 136 2.04 7.07 6.80
CA ARG A 136 3.17 7.10 5.84
C ARG A 136 2.72 7.73 4.54
N VAL A 137 3.52 8.65 4.03
CA VAL A 137 3.23 9.42 2.82
C VAL A 137 3.99 8.84 1.65
N PHE A 138 3.27 8.54 0.57
CA PHE A 138 3.82 7.99 -0.67
C PHE A 138 3.64 8.96 -1.82
N ALA A 139 4.61 8.98 -2.74
CA ALA A 139 4.53 9.63 -4.05
C ALA A 139 4.43 8.55 -5.13
N GLY A 140 3.38 8.62 -5.95
CA GLY A 140 3.08 7.61 -6.97
C GLY A 140 2.66 6.25 -6.40
N TYR A 141 2.42 5.32 -7.31
CA TYR A 141 2.00 3.96 -6.97
C TYR A 141 2.47 2.96 -8.04
N ALA A 142 2.45 1.67 -7.74
CA ALA A 142 2.60 0.58 -8.69
C ALA A 142 1.24 0.27 -9.31
N GLY A 143 1.18 0.05 -10.61
CA GLY A 143 -0.08 -0.21 -11.30
C GLY A 143 0.06 -1.31 -12.36
N TRP A 144 -0.95 -2.15 -12.46
CA TRP A 144 -1.09 -3.22 -13.44
C TRP A 144 -2.41 -3.07 -14.17
N GLY A 145 -2.39 -3.19 -15.49
CA GLY A 145 -3.61 -3.31 -16.29
C GLY A 145 -4.32 -4.64 -16.10
N SER A 146 -5.53 -4.76 -16.67
CA SER A 146 -6.33 -6.00 -16.61
C SER A 146 -5.52 -7.21 -17.07
N GLY A 147 -5.43 -8.25 -16.22
CA GLY A 147 -4.70 -9.50 -16.46
C GLY A 147 -3.18 -9.41 -16.38
N GLN A 148 -2.59 -8.22 -16.25
CA GLN A 148 -1.13 -8.05 -16.24
C GLN A 148 -0.49 -8.66 -14.98
N LEU A 149 -1.08 -8.44 -13.81
CA LEU A 149 -0.56 -8.99 -12.57
C LEU A 149 -0.63 -10.52 -12.56
N GLU A 150 -1.71 -11.10 -13.06
CA GLU A 150 -1.89 -12.54 -13.20
C GLU A 150 -0.82 -13.15 -14.12
N ASP A 151 -0.52 -12.49 -15.24
CA ASP A 151 0.54 -12.92 -16.15
C ASP A 151 1.93 -12.85 -15.51
N GLU A 152 2.20 -11.83 -14.70
CA GLU A 152 3.45 -11.68 -13.94
C GLU A 152 3.57 -12.73 -12.84
N LEU A 153 2.48 -13.05 -12.14
CA LEU A 153 2.42 -14.13 -11.16
C LEU A 153 2.66 -15.50 -11.81
N ALA A 154 2.07 -15.74 -12.99
CA ALA A 154 2.27 -16.98 -13.73
C ALA A 154 3.72 -17.18 -14.20
N ARG A 155 4.48 -16.10 -14.40
CA ARG A 155 5.92 -16.13 -14.69
C ARG A 155 6.81 -16.20 -13.45
N GLU A 156 6.21 -16.22 -12.25
CA GLU A 156 6.92 -16.20 -10.97
C GLU A 156 7.75 -14.91 -10.76
N ASP A 157 7.32 -13.78 -11.37
CA ASP A 157 7.94 -12.47 -11.16
C ASP A 157 7.72 -11.98 -9.72
N TRP A 158 6.61 -12.38 -9.10
CA TRP A 158 6.21 -12.03 -7.74
C TRP A 158 5.99 -13.25 -6.84
N ILE A 159 6.44 -13.11 -5.60
CA ILE A 159 6.15 -14.04 -4.50
C ILE A 159 5.07 -13.38 -3.64
N VAL A 160 3.97 -14.08 -3.38
CA VAL A 160 2.84 -13.54 -2.62
C VAL A 160 2.93 -13.96 -1.16
N GLU A 161 2.68 -13.02 -0.24
CA GLU A 161 2.63 -13.25 1.22
C GLU A 161 1.56 -12.34 1.84
N PRO A 162 0.78 -12.78 2.84
CA PRO A 162 -0.11 -11.89 3.57
C PRO A 162 0.64 -10.72 4.20
N ALA A 163 0.12 -9.49 4.05
CA ALA A 163 0.71 -8.31 4.66
C ALA A 163 0.39 -8.24 6.16
N LEU A 164 1.34 -7.72 6.92
CA LEU A 164 1.15 -7.25 8.28
C LEU A 164 1.17 -5.72 8.29
N ALA A 165 0.47 -5.11 9.26
CA ALA A 165 0.49 -3.65 9.41
C ALA A 165 1.92 -3.11 9.57
N ASP A 166 2.78 -3.83 10.30
CA ASP A 166 4.17 -3.44 10.51
C ASP A 166 5.02 -3.42 9.24
N ASP A 167 4.65 -4.20 8.21
CA ASP A 167 5.36 -4.15 6.92
C ASP A 167 5.22 -2.77 6.26
N ALA A 168 4.02 -2.19 6.37
CA ALA A 168 3.71 -0.87 5.79
C ALA A 168 4.43 0.28 6.51
N PHE A 169 4.82 0.07 7.78
CA PHE A 169 5.47 1.10 8.60
C PHE A 169 6.89 0.68 9.04
N THR A 170 7.56 -0.14 8.23
CA THR A 170 8.93 -0.57 8.52
C THR A 170 9.88 0.62 8.69
N GLU A 171 10.74 0.55 9.70
CA GLU A 171 11.85 1.48 9.89
C GLU A 171 13.16 0.98 9.27
N ALA A 172 13.16 -0.27 8.78
CA ALA A 172 14.30 -0.91 8.11
C ALA A 172 13.93 -1.28 6.65
N PRO A 173 13.77 -0.29 5.75
CA PRO A 173 13.32 -0.53 4.38
C PRO A 173 14.26 -1.43 3.58
N ASP A 174 15.55 -1.35 3.82
CA ASP A 174 16.55 -2.18 3.13
C ASP A 174 16.43 -3.66 3.50
N ASP A 175 15.97 -3.96 4.71
CA ASP A 175 15.81 -5.33 5.20
C ASP A 175 14.43 -5.93 4.88
N LEU A 176 13.41 -5.11 4.59
CA LEU A 176 12.02 -5.57 4.46
C LEU A 176 11.87 -6.75 3.47
N TRP A 177 12.53 -6.66 2.31
CA TRP A 177 12.47 -7.72 1.30
C TRP A 177 12.95 -9.07 1.85
N SER A 178 14.08 -9.06 2.56
CA SER A 178 14.64 -10.28 3.14
C SER A 178 13.86 -10.78 4.35
N ASP A 179 13.26 -9.87 5.14
CA ASP A 179 12.50 -10.21 6.34
C ASP A 179 11.17 -10.87 5.98
N VAL A 180 10.46 -10.34 4.98
CA VAL A 180 9.22 -10.96 4.50
C VAL A 180 9.48 -12.35 3.90
N LEU A 181 10.59 -12.53 3.15
CA LEU A 181 10.98 -13.84 2.63
C LEU A 181 11.34 -14.83 3.75
N ARG A 182 12.04 -14.40 4.80
CA ARG A 182 12.32 -15.24 5.98
C ARG A 182 11.03 -15.62 6.70
N ARG A 183 10.07 -14.68 6.84
CA ARG A 183 8.77 -14.94 7.44
C ARG A 183 7.99 -15.99 6.65
N LYS A 184 8.04 -15.93 5.32
CA LYS A 184 7.44 -16.93 4.45
C LYS A 184 8.05 -18.34 4.66
N GLY A 185 9.33 -18.42 4.95
CA GLY A 185 10.01 -19.66 5.30
C GLY A 185 10.31 -20.60 4.13
N GLY A 186 10.72 -21.81 4.43
CA GLY A 186 11.04 -22.84 3.45
C GLY A 186 12.17 -22.43 2.49
N VAL A 187 11.99 -22.63 1.19
CA VAL A 187 12.96 -22.27 0.15
C VAL A 187 13.26 -20.76 0.13
N TYR A 188 12.32 -19.92 0.57
CA TYR A 188 12.45 -18.48 0.55
C TYR A 188 13.47 -17.95 1.57
N GLU A 189 13.78 -18.71 2.62
CA GLU A 189 14.87 -18.35 3.54
C GLU A 189 16.24 -18.35 2.83
N LEU A 190 16.44 -19.22 1.83
CA LEU A 190 17.65 -19.22 1.01
C LEU A 190 17.65 -18.02 0.06
N VAL A 191 16.50 -17.71 -0.54
CA VAL A 191 16.33 -16.54 -1.41
C VAL A 191 16.63 -15.25 -0.63
N ALA A 192 16.16 -15.14 0.62
CA ALA A 192 16.38 -13.98 1.49
C ALA A 192 17.87 -13.65 1.74
N ARG A 193 18.76 -14.64 1.56
CA ARG A 193 20.22 -14.48 1.75
C ARG A 193 20.97 -14.09 0.47
N MET A 194 20.29 -14.03 -0.66
CA MET A 194 20.92 -13.65 -1.92
C MET A 194 21.43 -12.21 -1.85
N PRO A 195 22.70 -11.94 -2.26
CA PRO A 195 23.22 -10.58 -2.30
C PRO A 195 22.47 -9.73 -3.33
N GLU A 196 22.46 -8.42 -3.14
CA GLU A 196 21.82 -7.49 -4.08
C GLU A 196 22.47 -7.54 -5.46
N ASP A 197 23.77 -7.68 -5.49
CA ASP A 197 24.56 -7.85 -6.71
C ASP A 197 25.16 -9.26 -6.74
N PRO A 198 24.67 -10.16 -7.61
CA PRO A 198 25.21 -11.50 -7.72
C PRO A 198 26.64 -11.54 -8.28
N SER A 199 27.18 -10.41 -8.76
CA SER A 199 28.56 -10.30 -9.26
C SER A 199 29.56 -10.04 -8.13
N VAL A 200 29.10 -9.70 -6.92
CA VAL A 200 29.95 -9.49 -5.74
C VAL A 200 30.07 -10.81 -4.98
N ASN A 201 31.05 -11.64 -5.38
CA ASN A 201 31.44 -12.87 -4.69
C ASN A 201 32.92 -12.86 -4.43
#